data_3a567f29b4abdced5dade2e508e142f8
#
_entry.id   3a567f29b4abdced5dade2e508e142f8
#
_cell.length_a   1.000
_cell.length_b   1.000
_cell.length_c   1.000
_cell.angle_alpha   90.00
_cell.angle_beta   90.00
_cell.angle_gamma   90.00
#
_symmetry.space_group_name_H-M   'P 1'
#
loop_
_entity.id
_entity.type
_entity.pdbx_description
1 polymer ?
#
loop_
_entity_poly.entity_id
_entity_poly.type
_entity_poly.pdbx_seq_one_letter_code
_entity_poly.pdbx_strand_id
1 'polypeptide(L)'
;MDEVKQNARPKVLAISSGGGHWIQLLRIRPAFSSCEVVYATVADAYAADVDGCRFESVPNGNLWSLWGLLSSAFGVAWLVLRLRPDVVVTTGAAPGFFAVMFGRILGARTLWLDSMANAGGLSMSGLKARRFSDLCLTQWRHLAGEGGPDFRGAVFNNCGS
;
A
#
# COMPACT_ATOMS: atom_id res chain seq x y z
N MET A 1 4.45 33.27 3.86
CA MET A 1 5.38 32.15 3.56
C MET A 1 4.66 30.83 3.23
N ASP A 2 3.36 30.88 2.92
CA ASP A 2 2.54 29.66 2.70
C ASP A 2 2.15 29.39 1.23
N GLU A 3 2.56 30.23 0.28
CA GLU A 3 2.17 30.06 -1.14
C GLU A 3 3.04 29.11 -1.96
N VAL A 4 4.17 28.63 -1.45
CA VAL A 4 5.11 27.79 -2.24
C VAL A 4 4.76 26.30 -2.21
N LYS A 5 3.88 25.84 -1.30
CA LYS A 5 3.48 24.42 -1.22
C LYS A 5 2.29 24.01 -2.09
N GLN A 6 1.59 24.96 -2.71
CA GLN A 6 0.35 24.67 -3.45
C GLN A 6 0.55 24.09 -4.85
N ASN A 7 1.78 24.00 -5.37
CA ASN A 7 2.04 23.54 -6.74
C ASN A 7 2.90 22.27 -6.84
N ALA A 8 3.28 21.65 -5.73
CA ALA A 8 4.01 20.38 -5.74
C ALA A 8 3.01 19.21 -5.78
N ARG A 9 3.18 18.30 -6.77
CA ARG A 9 2.39 17.08 -6.84
C ARG A 9 2.61 16.25 -5.58
N PRO A 10 1.55 15.71 -4.93
CA PRO A 10 1.70 14.87 -3.76
C PRO A 10 2.58 13.66 -4.09
N LYS A 11 3.51 13.34 -3.20
CA LYS A 11 4.37 12.18 -3.34
C LYS A 11 3.69 10.95 -2.74
N VAL A 12 3.41 9.97 -3.56
CA VAL A 12 2.75 8.72 -3.18
C VAL A 12 3.76 7.58 -3.17
N LEU A 13 3.87 6.87 -2.06
CA LEU A 13 4.51 5.57 -2.00
C LEU A 13 3.44 4.49 -2.18
N ALA A 14 3.46 3.81 -3.33
CA ALA A 14 2.58 2.69 -3.65
C ALA A 14 3.37 1.39 -3.45
N ILE A 15 3.06 0.61 -2.42
CA ILE A 15 3.86 -0.54 -2.00
C ILE A 15 3.01 -1.78 -1.74
N SER A 16 3.52 -2.93 -2.16
CA SER A 16 2.93 -4.24 -1.83
C SER A 16 3.97 -5.35 -1.90
N SER A 17 3.61 -6.57 -1.52
CA SER A 17 4.35 -7.76 -1.95
C SER A 17 4.12 -8.04 -3.44
N GLY A 18 4.81 -9.02 -3.98
CA GLY A 18 4.59 -9.49 -5.36
C GLY A 18 3.26 -10.23 -5.56
N GLY A 19 3.07 -10.76 -6.76
CA GLY A 19 1.92 -11.57 -7.14
C GLY A 19 0.61 -10.80 -7.15
N GLY A 20 -0.45 -11.40 -6.59
CA GLY A 20 -1.80 -10.83 -6.62
C GLY A 20 -1.92 -9.44 -5.97
N HIS A 21 -1.14 -9.18 -4.91
CA HIS A 21 -1.12 -7.85 -4.29
C HIS A 21 -0.57 -6.78 -5.24
N TRP A 22 0.49 -7.11 -5.98
CA TRP A 22 1.07 -6.22 -6.98
C TRP A 22 0.08 -5.92 -8.11
N ILE A 23 -0.57 -6.94 -8.65
CA ILE A 23 -1.58 -6.77 -9.69
C ILE A 23 -2.71 -5.85 -9.23
N GLN A 24 -3.18 -6.01 -8.00
CA GLN A 24 -4.21 -5.14 -7.43
C GLN A 24 -3.73 -3.69 -7.28
N LEU A 25 -2.46 -3.50 -6.89
CA LEU A 25 -1.85 -2.17 -6.78
C LEU A 25 -1.78 -1.46 -8.15
N LEU A 26 -1.39 -2.18 -9.19
CA LEU A 26 -1.34 -1.64 -10.55
C LEU A 26 -2.73 -1.25 -11.09
N ARG A 27 -3.78 -1.95 -10.69
CA ARG A 27 -5.15 -1.65 -11.12
C ARG A 27 -5.69 -0.33 -10.56
N ILE A 28 -5.19 0.11 -9.43
CA ILE A 28 -5.54 1.42 -8.86
C ILE A 28 -4.61 2.55 -9.32
N ARG A 29 -3.62 2.25 -10.18
CA ARG A 29 -2.68 3.23 -10.75
C ARG A 29 -3.34 4.49 -11.34
N PRO A 30 -4.49 4.41 -12.03
CA PRO A 30 -5.16 5.61 -12.56
C PRO A 30 -5.52 6.65 -11.50
N ALA A 31 -5.75 6.23 -10.24
CA ALA A 31 -6.04 7.15 -9.15
C ALA A 31 -4.87 8.08 -8.78
N PHE A 32 -3.67 7.76 -9.22
CA PHE A 32 -2.44 8.50 -8.92
C PHE A 32 -1.91 9.34 -10.08
N SER A 33 -2.68 9.53 -11.14
CA SER A 33 -2.25 10.19 -12.38
C SER A 33 -1.75 11.64 -12.18
N SER A 34 -2.23 12.30 -11.14
CA SER A 34 -1.82 13.69 -10.77
C SER A 34 -0.71 13.72 -9.70
N CYS A 35 -0.17 12.58 -9.29
CA CYS A 35 0.80 12.46 -8.21
C CYS A 35 2.20 12.13 -8.71
N GLU A 36 3.21 12.39 -7.88
CA GLU A 36 4.55 11.82 -8.02
C GLU A 36 4.55 10.44 -7.35
N VAL A 37 4.54 9.37 -8.13
CA VAL A 37 4.41 8.01 -7.58
C VAL A 37 5.74 7.29 -7.56
N VAL A 38 6.06 6.70 -6.41
CA VAL A 38 7.14 5.72 -6.24
C VAL A 38 6.50 4.37 -5.98
N TYR A 39 6.75 3.43 -6.87
CA TYR A 39 6.29 2.04 -6.71
C TYR A 39 7.34 1.22 -5.97
N ALA A 40 6.92 0.37 -5.04
CA ALA A 40 7.81 -0.49 -4.30
C ALA A 40 7.24 -1.91 -4.15
N THR A 41 8.10 -2.91 -4.34
CA THR A 41 7.74 -4.32 -4.09
C THR A 41 8.99 -5.15 -3.79
N VAL A 42 8.83 -6.45 -3.63
CA VAL A 42 9.88 -7.36 -3.12
C VAL A 42 10.81 -7.92 -4.18
N ALA A 43 10.62 -7.61 -5.46
CA ALA A 43 11.46 -8.14 -6.54
C ALA A 43 11.65 -7.12 -7.67
N ASP A 44 12.89 -6.97 -8.14
CA ASP A 44 13.25 -6.02 -9.20
C ASP A 44 12.57 -6.32 -10.54
N ALA A 45 12.18 -7.58 -10.78
CA ALA A 45 11.51 -7.99 -12.02
C ALA A 45 10.20 -7.21 -12.30
N TYR A 46 9.55 -6.70 -11.25
CA TYR A 46 8.33 -5.91 -11.38
C TYR A 46 8.56 -4.46 -11.85
N ALA A 47 9.80 -4.01 -11.95
CA ALA A 47 10.12 -2.67 -12.44
C ALA A 47 9.59 -2.43 -13.86
N ALA A 48 9.58 -3.46 -14.70
CA ALA A 48 9.06 -3.39 -16.06
C ALA A 48 7.55 -3.08 -16.14
N ASP A 49 6.78 -3.42 -15.10
CA ASP A 49 5.32 -3.18 -15.07
C ASP A 49 4.97 -1.71 -14.84
N VAL A 50 5.93 -0.91 -14.38
CA VAL A 50 5.76 0.51 -14.01
C VAL A 50 6.74 1.41 -14.77
N ASP A 51 7.05 1.05 -16.01
CA ASP A 51 7.96 1.80 -16.87
C ASP A 51 7.61 3.30 -16.89
N GLY A 52 8.64 4.12 -16.84
CA GLY A 52 8.51 5.59 -16.73
C GLY A 52 8.18 6.11 -15.32
N CYS A 53 8.00 5.24 -14.33
CA CYS A 53 7.81 5.60 -12.92
C CYS A 53 9.03 5.22 -12.08
N ARG A 54 9.21 5.91 -10.95
CA ARG A 54 10.24 5.51 -9.99
C ARG A 54 9.86 4.19 -9.33
N PHE A 55 10.81 3.26 -9.30
CA PHE A 55 10.65 1.94 -8.71
C PHE A 55 11.74 1.69 -7.65
N GLU A 56 11.36 1.03 -6.58
CA GLU A 56 12.26 0.63 -5.48
C GLU A 56 11.96 -0.81 -5.08
N SER A 57 12.98 -1.61 -4.84
CA SER A 57 12.76 -2.93 -4.28
C SER A 57 13.05 -2.95 -2.77
N VAL A 58 12.27 -3.74 -2.03
CA VAL A 58 12.39 -3.90 -0.58
C VAL A 58 12.58 -5.37 -0.23
N PRO A 59 13.26 -5.68 0.88
CA PRO A 59 13.42 -7.06 1.29
C PRO A 59 12.08 -7.77 1.50
N ASN A 60 11.99 -9.00 1.05
CA ASN A 60 10.79 -9.82 1.22
C ASN A 60 10.63 -10.23 2.69
N GLY A 61 9.57 -9.76 3.32
CA GLY A 61 9.18 -10.14 4.68
C GLY A 61 8.48 -11.50 4.69
N ASN A 62 9.23 -12.58 4.91
CA ASN A 62 8.63 -13.87 5.15
C ASN A 62 8.11 -13.96 6.60
N LEU A 63 6.79 -14.16 6.76
CA LEU A 63 6.13 -14.29 8.07
C LEU A 63 6.65 -15.50 8.90
N TRP A 64 7.26 -16.47 8.23
CA TRP A 64 7.84 -17.66 8.85
C TRP A 64 9.29 -17.48 9.34
N SER A 65 9.90 -16.32 9.04
CA SER A 65 11.26 -15.98 9.44
C SER A 65 11.29 -14.64 10.15
N LEU A 66 11.65 -14.64 11.42
CA LEU A 66 11.82 -13.40 12.18
C LEU A 66 12.85 -12.47 11.53
N TRP A 67 13.94 -13.03 11.01
CA TRP A 67 14.97 -12.28 10.30
C TRP A 67 14.45 -11.67 9.00
N GLY A 68 13.62 -12.41 8.24
CA GLY A 68 12.98 -11.88 7.05
C GLY A 68 12.03 -10.73 7.37
N LEU A 69 11.26 -10.85 8.45
CA LEU A 69 10.37 -9.79 8.93
C LEU A 69 11.15 -8.54 9.35
N LEU A 70 12.21 -8.70 10.12
CA LEU A 70 13.07 -7.59 10.57
C LEU A 70 13.76 -6.91 9.39
N SER A 71 14.28 -7.68 8.43
CA SER A 71 14.89 -7.15 7.20
C SER A 71 13.90 -6.32 6.39
N SER A 72 12.67 -6.84 6.21
CA SER A 72 11.61 -6.11 5.52
C SER A 72 11.21 -4.84 6.26
N ALA A 73 11.05 -4.93 7.58
CA ALA A 73 10.72 -3.76 8.41
C ALA A 73 11.80 -2.68 8.28
N PHE A 74 13.07 -3.06 8.36
CA PHE A 74 14.19 -2.12 8.26
C PHE A 74 14.30 -1.50 6.87
N GLY A 75 14.18 -2.32 5.80
CA GLY A 75 14.22 -1.84 4.43
C GLY A 75 13.08 -0.88 4.11
N VAL A 76 11.86 -1.20 4.56
CA VAL A 76 10.70 -0.32 4.38
C VAL A 76 10.81 0.94 5.23
N ALA A 77 11.28 0.85 6.47
CA ALA A 77 11.52 2.03 7.32
C ALA A 77 12.51 3.00 6.67
N TRP A 78 13.63 2.47 6.16
CA TRP A 78 14.63 3.26 5.43
C TRP A 78 14.03 3.93 4.19
N LEU A 79 13.23 3.17 3.41
CA LEU A 79 12.57 3.70 2.21
C LEU A 79 11.63 4.86 2.57
N VAL A 80 10.77 4.69 3.57
CA VAL A 80 9.80 5.71 4.00
C VAL A 80 10.53 6.95 4.55
N LEU A 81 11.58 6.76 5.36
CA LEU A 81 12.40 7.85 5.90
C LEU A 81 13.08 8.65 4.79
N ARG A 82 13.64 7.97 3.78
CA ARG A 82 14.33 8.60 2.65
C ARG A 82 13.38 9.33 1.72
N LEU A 83 12.22 8.73 1.43
CA LEU A 83 11.24 9.29 0.49
C LEU A 83 10.41 10.40 1.11
N ARG A 84 10.09 10.29 2.41
CA ARG A 84 9.13 11.16 3.11
C ARG A 84 7.86 11.37 2.27
N PRO A 85 7.11 10.30 1.97
CA PRO A 85 5.91 10.40 1.16
C PRO A 85 4.83 11.21 1.88
N ASP A 86 4.01 11.93 1.12
CA ASP A 86 2.80 12.58 1.64
C ASP A 86 1.69 11.55 1.86
N VAL A 87 1.68 10.49 1.04
CA VAL A 87 0.67 9.43 1.08
C VAL A 87 1.34 8.07 0.92
N VAL A 88 0.94 7.10 1.73
CA VAL A 88 1.29 5.69 1.58
C VAL A 88 0.06 4.90 1.20
N VAL A 89 0.14 4.15 0.11
CA VAL A 89 -0.93 3.27 -0.37
C VAL A 89 -0.40 1.85 -0.48
N THR A 90 -1.15 0.90 0.04
CA THR A 90 -0.79 -0.51 -0.05
C THR A 90 -1.99 -1.40 -0.33
N THR A 91 -1.74 -2.49 -1.03
CA THR A 91 -2.70 -3.58 -1.24
C THR A 91 -2.43 -4.80 -0.38
N GLY A 92 -1.49 -4.69 0.56
CA GLY A 92 -1.33 -5.71 1.59
C GLY A 92 0.06 -6.31 1.77
N ALA A 93 0.08 -7.38 2.54
CA ALA A 93 1.24 -8.15 2.99
C ALA A 93 2.17 -7.38 3.97
N ALA A 94 3.27 -8.02 4.39
CA ALA A 94 4.18 -7.48 5.40
C ALA A 94 4.83 -6.15 4.99
N PRO A 95 5.36 -5.98 3.77
CA PRO A 95 5.93 -4.69 3.36
C PRO A 95 4.90 -3.55 3.42
N GLY A 96 3.66 -3.82 3.01
CA GLY A 96 2.57 -2.86 3.09
C GLY A 96 2.23 -2.47 4.52
N PHE A 97 2.20 -3.44 5.43
CA PHE A 97 1.96 -3.18 6.85
C PHE A 97 3.02 -2.24 7.44
N PHE A 98 4.29 -2.52 7.21
CA PHE A 98 5.38 -1.68 7.69
C PHE A 98 5.34 -0.28 7.07
N ALA A 99 5.02 -0.17 5.78
CA ALA A 99 4.94 1.12 5.13
C ALA A 99 3.83 2.01 5.70
N VAL A 100 2.64 1.45 5.96
CA VAL A 100 1.54 2.17 6.59
C VAL A 100 1.90 2.58 8.02
N MET A 101 2.51 1.68 8.79
CA MET A 101 2.94 1.96 10.16
C MET A 101 3.97 3.09 10.21
N PHE A 102 5.06 2.99 9.45
CA PHE A 102 6.10 4.03 9.45
C PHE A 102 5.65 5.31 8.78
N GLY A 103 4.85 5.22 7.71
CA GLY A 103 4.26 6.39 7.06
C GLY A 103 3.40 7.19 8.04
N ARG A 104 2.54 6.51 8.80
CA ARG A 104 1.70 7.15 9.82
C ARG A 104 2.52 7.84 10.90
N ILE A 105 3.58 7.17 11.40
CA ILE A 105 4.49 7.74 12.41
C ILE A 105 5.18 9.01 11.88
N LEU A 106 5.50 9.07 10.59
CA LEU A 106 6.14 10.22 9.95
C LEU A 106 5.16 11.28 9.44
N GLY A 107 3.85 11.12 9.70
CA GLY A 107 2.82 12.10 9.34
C GLY A 107 2.26 11.96 7.93
N ALA A 108 2.58 10.91 7.20
CA ALA A 108 1.95 10.61 5.91
C ALA A 108 0.49 10.19 6.10
N ARG A 109 -0.36 10.48 5.11
CA ARG A 109 -1.68 9.88 5.00
C ARG A 109 -1.55 8.43 4.54
N THR A 110 -2.36 7.56 5.07
CA THR A 110 -2.19 6.11 4.87
C THR A 110 -3.47 5.44 4.42
N LEU A 111 -3.36 4.61 3.37
CA LEU A 111 -4.44 3.83 2.81
C LEU A 111 -4.05 2.35 2.74
N TRP A 112 -4.87 1.52 3.35
CA TRP A 112 -4.82 0.07 3.21
C TRP A 112 -6.00 -0.41 2.36
N LEU A 113 -5.71 -1.08 1.25
CA LEU A 113 -6.70 -1.81 0.46
C LEU A 113 -6.49 -3.30 0.67
N ASP A 114 -7.39 -3.95 1.39
CA ASP A 114 -7.26 -5.38 1.64
C ASP A 114 -7.48 -6.20 0.37
N SER A 115 -6.80 -7.35 0.28
CA SER A 115 -6.85 -8.18 -0.92
C SER A 115 -8.24 -8.75 -1.16
N MET A 116 -8.64 -8.84 -2.43
CA MET A 116 -9.88 -9.51 -2.80
C MET A 116 -9.89 -11.01 -2.49
N ALA A 117 -8.71 -11.62 -2.24
CA ALA A 117 -8.63 -13.00 -1.76
C ALA A 117 -9.24 -13.21 -0.37
N ASN A 118 -9.44 -12.13 0.40
CA ASN A 118 -9.91 -12.17 1.78
C ASN A 118 -11.42 -11.97 1.87
N ALA A 119 -12.20 -12.85 1.22
CA ALA A 119 -13.66 -12.77 1.19
C ALA A 119 -14.32 -13.08 2.55
N GLY A 120 -13.66 -13.84 3.41
CA GLY A 120 -14.20 -14.23 4.72
C GLY A 120 -13.90 -13.23 5.85
N GLY A 121 -13.07 -12.23 5.62
CA GLY A 121 -12.66 -11.25 6.62
C GLY A 121 -11.36 -10.55 6.21
N LEU A 122 -10.98 -9.50 6.92
CA LEU A 122 -9.70 -8.84 6.67
C LEU A 122 -8.52 -9.80 6.89
N SER A 123 -7.47 -9.61 6.10
CA SER A 123 -6.19 -10.30 6.32
C SER A 123 -5.63 -10.02 7.72
N MET A 124 -4.77 -10.92 8.22
CA MET A 124 -4.08 -10.69 9.50
C MET A 124 -3.27 -9.39 9.49
N SER A 125 -2.62 -9.06 8.37
CA SER A 125 -1.90 -7.80 8.20
C SER A 125 -2.87 -6.62 8.16
N GLY A 126 -4.02 -6.77 7.49
CA GLY A 126 -5.07 -5.75 7.41
C GLY A 126 -5.67 -5.41 8.77
N LEU A 127 -5.95 -6.43 9.59
CA LEU A 127 -6.44 -6.22 10.97
C LEU A 127 -5.46 -5.39 11.81
N LYS A 128 -4.16 -5.64 11.67
CA LYS A 128 -3.11 -4.88 12.37
C LYS A 128 -2.92 -3.48 11.77
N ALA A 129 -2.97 -3.38 10.43
CA ALA A 129 -2.75 -2.15 9.70
C ALA A 129 -3.84 -1.09 9.96
N ARG A 130 -5.07 -1.50 10.29
CA ARG A 130 -6.18 -0.58 10.61
C ARG A 130 -5.82 0.49 11.64
N ARG A 131 -4.96 0.15 12.61
CA ARG A 131 -4.53 1.10 13.65
C ARG A 131 -3.67 2.25 13.11
N PHE A 132 -3.06 2.02 11.96
CA PHE A 132 -2.11 2.95 11.33
C PHE A 132 -2.66 3.52 10.01
N SER A 133 -3.85 3.08 9.59
CA SER A 133 -4.48 3.50 8.34
C SER A 133 -5.50 4.61 8.60
N ASP A 134 -5.36 5.72 7.89
CA ASP A 134 -6.42 6.75 7.85
C ASP A 134 -7.65 6.23 7.10
N LEU A 135 -7.42 5.37 6.10
CA LEU A 135 -8.47 4.70 5.34
C LEU A 135 -8.12 3.23 5.16
N CYS A 136 -8.99 2.34 5.64
CA CYS A 136 -8.89 0.90 5.43
C CYS A 136 -10.07 0.45 4.58
N LEU A 137 -9.75 -0.09 3.39
CA LEU A 137 -10.75 -0.52 2.42
C LEU A 137 -10.78 -2.05 2.31
N THR A 138 -11.98 -2.58 2.16
CA THR A 138 -12.22 -3.94 1.69
C THR A 138 -12.80 -3.93 0.28
N GLN A 139 -12.58 -5.00 -0.47
CA GLN A 139 -13.17 -5.20 -1.78
C GLN A 139 -14.49 -6.01 -1.72
N TRP A 140 -14.93 -6.34 -0.51
CA TRP A 140 -16.14 -7.13 -0.24
C TRP A 140 -17.16 -6.30 0.52
N ARG A 141 -18.30 -6.02 -0.12
CA ARG A 141 -19.36 -5.20 0.47
C ARG A 141 -19.85 -5.72 1.82
N HIS A 142 -19.95 -7.05 1.97
CA HIS A 142 -20.44 -7.68 3.20
C HIS A 142 -19.46 -7.58 4.39
N LEU A 143 -18.21 -7.21 4.17
CA LEU A 143 -17.22 -6.99 5.23
C LEU A 143 -17.19 -5.53 5.70
N ALA A 144 -17.84 -4.63 4.98
CA ALA A 144 -17.92 -3.23 5.37
C ALA A 144 -18.99 -3.03 6.44
N GLY A 145 -18.73 -2.18 7.41
CA GLY A 145 -19.67 -1.88 8.47
C GLY A 145 -19.12 -0.98 9.55
N GLU A 146 -19.96 -0.69 10.52
CA GLU A 146 -19.61 0.18 11.64
C GLU A 146 -18.41 -0.40 12.41
N GLY A 147 -17.33 0.39 12.53
CA GLY A 147 -16.07 -0.06 13.11
C GLY A 147 -15.26 -1.05 12.26
N GLY A 148 -15.71 -1.37 11.06
CA GLY A 148 -15.04 -2.22 10.06
C GLY A 148 -14.22 -1.44 9.04
N PRO A 149 -13.77 -2.11 7.96
CA PRO A 149 -13.25 -1.44 6.79
C PRO A 149 -14.37 -0.79 5.99
N ASP A 150 -14.03 0.22 5.18
CA ASP A 150 -14.95 0.80 4.21
C ASP A 150 -14.98 -0.02 2.92
N PHE A 151 -16.12 0.01 2.22
CA PHE A 151 -16.26 -0.52 0.87
C PHE A 151 -16.46 0.62 -0.12
N ARG A 152 -15.59 0.71 -1.13
CA ARG A 152 -15.67 1.71 -2.20
C ARG A 152 -15.56 1.10 -3.59
N GLY A 153 -15.91 -0.18 -3.71
CA GLY A 153 -15.80 -0.95 -4.94
C GLY A 153 -14.72 -2.01 -4.87
N ALA A 154 -14.57 -2.76 -5.94
CA ALA A 154 -13.54 -3.78 -6.11
C ALA A 154 -12.68 -3.45 -7.32
N VAL A 155 -11.38 -3.77 -7.24
CA VAL A 155 -10.43 -3.53 -8.34
C VAL A 155 -10.57 -4.51 -9.50
N PHE A 156 -11.28 -5.61 -9.27
CA PHE A 156 -11.73 -6.52 -10.31
C PHE A 156 -13.25 -6.39 -10.40
N ASN A 157 -13.74 -5.74 -11.42
CA ASN A 157 -15.17 -5.78 -11.70
C ASN A 157 -15.55 -7.20 -12.10
N ASN A 158 -16.38 -7.85 -11.29
CA ASN A 158 -17.20 -8.94 -11.83
C ASN A 158 -18.16 -8.29 -12.82
N CYS A 159 -17.86 -8.37 -14.11
CA CYS A 159 -18.87 -8.20 -15.15
C CYS A 159 -19.82 -9.39 -15.02
N GLY A 160 -20.93 -9.23 -14.30
CA GLY A 160 -21.93 -10.28 -14.20
C GLY A 160 -22.69 -10.28 -12.88
N SER A 161 -23.60 -9.37 -12.72
CA SER A 161 -24.95 -9.58 -12.17
C SER A 161 -25.72 -8.27 -12.25
#